data_91e672ee2e1ef3aa2367b9c562067981
#
_entry.id   91e672ee2e1ef3aa2367b9c562067981
#
_cell.length_a   1.000
_cell.length_b   1.000
_cell.length_c   1.000
_cell.angle_alpha   90.00
_cell.angle_beta   90.00
_cell.angle_gamma   90.00
#
_symmetry.space_group_name_H-M   'P 1'
#
loop_
_entity.id
_entity.type
_entity.pdbx_description
1 polymer ?
#
loop_
_entity_poly.entity_id
_entity_poly.type
_entity_poly.pdbx_seq_one_letter_code
_entity_poly.pdbx_strand_id
1 'polypeptide(L)'
;MTIRCTNCSLRISDILAVHEKGELPERHEIKISKERLGDLVVLSSGAIVMIPELSIEMTISQETGGEITTVEGVLLESIEYINLMLKEEKNPEKRKILEKLRAILENERKKPSGKLTLVVEDRHQRSAIIPEKLWSEKVEEERIRALGMNKDLQKKALTLGKQMVREKMKELI
;
A
#
# COMPACT_ATOMS: atom_id res chain seq x y z
N MET A 1 2.25 2.25 -16.88
CA MET A 1 1.55 2.12 -18.20
C MET A 1 0.33 1.24 -18.02
N THR A 2 -0.81 1.58 -18.62
CA THR A 2 -2.00 0.72 -18.58
C THR A 2 -2.42 0.40 -20.01
N ILE A 3 -2.56 -0.89 -20.32
CA ILE A 3 -3.06 -1.40 -21.61
C ILE A 3 -4.43 -2.01 -21.37
N ARG A 4 -5.42 -1.61 -22.17
CA ARG A 4 -6.77 -2.17 -22.13
C ARG A 4 -7.15 -2.76 -23.49
N CYS A 5 -7.55 -4.01 -23.50
CA CYS A 5 -8.10 -4.64 -24.69
C CYS A 5 -9.56 -4.18 -24.89
N THR A 6 -9.85 -3.61 -26.06
CA THR A 6 -11.21 -3.14 -26.39
C THR A 6 -12.17 -4.29 -26.69
N ASN A 7 -11.65 -5.49 -27.02
CA ASN A 7 -12.46 -6.63 -27.39
C ASN A 7 -12.92 -7.47 -26.15
N CYS A 8 -11.98 -7.78 -25.25
CA CYS A 8 -12.28 -8.64 -24.09
C CYS A 8 -12.23 -7.90 -22.74
N SER A 9 -12.02 -6.59 -22.74
CA SER A 9 -11.90 -5.73 -21.55
C SER A 9 -10.73 -6.08 -20.63
N LEU A 10 -9.83 -6.97 -21.03
CA LEU A 10 -8.60 -7.25 -20.28
C LEU A 10 -7.85 -5.96 -20.02
N ARG A 11 -7.46 -5.73 -18.78
CA ARG A 11 -6.67 -4.59 -18.36
C ARG A 11 -5.37 -5.09 -17.73
N ILE A 12 -4.26 -4.66 -18.29
CA ILE A 12 -2.92 -4.90 -17.74
C ILE A 12 -2.36 -3.54 -17.35
N SER A 13 -1.94 -3.41 -16.10
CA SER A 13 -1.26 -2.20 -15.59
C SER A 13 0.13 -2.59 -15.15
N ASP A 14 1.13 -1.80 -15.54
CA ASP A 14 2.51 -1.98 -15.10
C ASP A 14 3.14 -0.62 -14.78
N ILE A 15 4.05 -0.63 -13.81
CA ILE A 15 4.80 0.53 -13.38
C ILE A 15 6.14 0.50 -14.11
N LEU A 16 6.31 1.45 -15.01
CA LEU A 16 7.56 1.61 -15.77
C LEU A 16 8.41 2.72 -15.16
N ALA A 17 9.68 2.43 -14.92
CA ALA A 17 10.64 3.46 -14.57
C ALA A 17 10.86 4.42 -15.75
N VAL A 18 10.86 5.72 -15.46
CA VAL A 18 11.17 6.76 -16.45
C VAL A 18 12.68 6.88 -16.68
N HIS A 19 13.47 6.46 -15.69
CA HIS A 19 14.93 6.48 -15.75
C HIS A 19 15.47 5.12 -15.31
N GLU A 20 16.52 4.65 -15.98
CA GLU A 20 17.32 3.51 -15.51
C GLU A 20 18.02 3.91 -14.21
N LYS A 21 17.71 3.24 -13.12
CA LYS A 21 18.43 3.31 -11.86
C LYS A 21 19.46 2.18 -11.84
N GLY A 22 20.42 2.29 -10.93
CA GLY A 22 21.61 1.43 -10.86
C GLY A 22 21.31 -0.09 -10.81
N GLU A 23 22.38 -0.89 -10.90
CA GLU A 23 22.31 -2.36 -11.04
C GLU A 23 21.95 -3.12 -9.74
N LEU A 24 21.95 -2.45 -8.57
CA LEU A 24 21.70 -3.10 -7.29
C LEU A 24 20.20 -3.07 -6.94
N PRO A 25 19.66 -4.14 -6.33
CA PRO A 25 18.29 -4.16 -5.82
C PRO A 25 18.05 -3.00 -4.84
N GLU A 26 16.89 -2.37 -4.94
CA GLU A 26 16.46 -1.37 -3.94
C GLU A 26 15.63 -2.04 -2.86
N ARG A 27 15.88 -1.68 -1.59
CA ARG A 27 15.16 -2.19 -0.43
C ARG A 27 14.59 -1.02 0.36
N HIS A 28 13.29 -1.04 0.53
CA HIS A 28 12.56 -0.11 1.39
C HIS A 28 12.10 -0.83 2.65
N GLU A 29 12.28 -0.20 3.79
CA GLU A 29 11.92 -0.80 5.07
C GLU A 29 11.23 0.23 5.97
N ILE A 30 10.09 -0.14 6.55
CA ILE A 30 9.36 0.71 7.49
C ILE A 30 8.78 -0.12 8.64
N LYS A 31 8.68 0.49 9.83
CA LYS A 31 7.90 -0.06 10.93
C LYS A 31 6.41 0.21 10.71
N ILE A 32 5.60 -0.82 10.88
CA ILE A 32 4.14 -0.72 10.76
C ILE A 32 3.61 -0.03 12.02
N SER A 33 3.21 1.21 11.88
CA SER A 33 2.64 2.02 12.97
C SER A 33 1.33 2.68 12.52
N LYS A 34 0.57 3.23 13.46
CA LYS A 34 -0.72 3.87 13.17
C LYS A 34 -0.59 5.01 12.16
N GLU A 35 0.49 5.78 12.25
CA GLU A 35 0.77 6.93 11.39
C GLU A 35 1.21 6.52 9.98
N ARG A 36 1.56 5.26 9.79
CA ARG A 36 2.09 4.74 8.53
C ARG A 36 1.17 3.78 7.79
N LEU A 37 0.00 3.45 8.35
CA LEU A 37 -0.96 2.58 7.68
C LEU A 37 -1.44 3.13 6.33
N GLY A 38 -1.56 4.45 6.22
CA GLY A 38 -1.93 5.16 5.00
C GLY A 38 -0.77 5.44 4.04
N ASP A 39 0.48 5.10 4.39
CA ASP A 39 1.60 5.26 3.47
C ASP A 39 1.36 4.46 2.19
N LEU A 40 1.58 5.09 1.05
CA LEU A 40 1.39 4.47 -0.25
C LEU A 40 2.54 3.50 -0.54
N VAL A 41 2.20 2.28 -0.93
CA VAL A 41 3.15 1.26 -1.34
C VAL A 41 2.98 1.04 -2.85
N VAL A 42 4.02 1.39 -3.58
CA VAL A 42 4.11 1.20 -5.04
C VAL A 42 4.95 -0.03 -5.27
N LEU A 43 4.37 -1.04 -5.88
CA LEU A 43 5.00 -2.34 -6.12
C LEU A 43 5.12 -2.58 -7.63
N SER A 44 6.33 -2.81 -8.10
CA SER A 44 6.54 -3.22 -9.47
C SER A 44 6.29 -4.73 -9.63
N SER A 45 6.09 -5.14 -10.84
CA SER A 45 6.05 -6.56 -11.23
C SER A 45 7.37 -7.25 -10.85
N GLY A 46 7.28 -8.33 -10.08
CA GLY A 46 8.43 -9.06 -9.55
C GLY A 46 9.02 -8.51 -8.25
N ALA A 47 8.46 -7.45 -7.68
CA ALA A 47 8.83 -6.99 -6.34
C ALA A 47 8.47 -8.04 -5.28
N ILE A 48 9.27 -8.09 -4.22
CA ILE A 48 9.08 -8.98 -3.07
C ILE A 48 8.66 -8.14 -1.86
N VAL A 49 7.55 -8.50 -1.27
CA VAL A 49 7.01 -7.89 -0.05
C VAL A 49 7.18 -8.86 1.11
N MET A 50 7.78 -8.41 2.21
CA MET A 50 8.07 -9.25 3.36
C MET A 50 7.59 -8.63 4.67
N ILE A 51 7.18 -9.50 5.60
CA ILE A 51 7.02 -9.17 7.02
C ILE A 51 7.89 -10.16 7.79
N PRO A 52 9.18 -9.84 8.00
CA PRO A 52 10.18 -10.79 8.50
C PRO A 52 9.82 -11.42 9.85
N GLU A 53 9.24 -10.65 10.77
CA GLU A 53 8.86 -11.13 12.10
C GLU A 53 7.80 -12.25 12.06
N LEU A 54 7.05 -12.34 10.97
CA LEU A 54 6.02 -13.36 10.74
C LEU A 54 6.44 -14.40 9.71
N SER A 55 7.66 -14.29 9.15
CA SER A 55 8.14 -15.11 8.03
C SER A 55 7.16 -15.12 6.84
N ILE A 56 6.54 -13.98 6.59
CA ILE A 56 5.65 -13.78 5.44
C ILE A 56 6.49 -13.19 4.31
N GLU A 57 6.36 -13.79 3.13
CA GLU A 57 6.94 -13.31 1.89
C GLU A 57 5.92 -13.48 0.76
N MET A 58 5.74 -12.43 -0.02
CA MET A 58 4.83 -12.39 -1.17
C MET A 58 5.58 -11.80 -2.36
N THR A 59 5.47 -12.43 -3.52
CA THR A 59 6.02 -11.93 -4.78
C THR A 59 4.90 -11.38 -5.65
N ILE A 60 5.06 -10.15 -6.13
CA ILE A 60 4.10 -9.52 -7.03
C ILE A 60 4.19 -10.19 -8.41
N SER A 61 3.07 -10.74 -8.88
CA SER A 61 3.04 -11.49 -10.13
C SER A 61 3.42 -10.62 -11.32
N GLN A 62 4.20 -11.20 -12.22
CA GLN A 62 4.53 -10.55 -13.49
C GLN A 62 3.32 -10.49 -14.45
N GLU A 63 2.37 -11.40 -14.31
CA GLU A 63 1.18 -11.48 -15.17
C GLU A 63 0.15 -10.40 -14.85
N THR A 64 0.02 -10.02 -13.58
CA THR A 64 -0.93 -8.99 -13.15
C THR A 64 -0.35 -7.58 -13.27
N GLY A 65 0.97 -7.47 -13.49
CA GLY A 65 1.68 -6.20 -13.52
C GLY A 65 1.95 -5.64 -12.12
N GLY A 66 2.40 -4.38 -12.07
CA GLY A 66 2.65 -3.68 -10.81
C GLY A 66 1.36 -3.24 -10.11
N GLU A 67 1.46 -2.96 -8.82
CA GLU A 67 0.36 -2.61 -7.95
C GLU A 67 0.65 -1.34 -7.15
N ILE A 68 -0.41 -0.59 -6.87
CA ILE A 68 -0.37 0.56 -5.95
C ILE A 68 -1.40 0.31 -4.86
N THR A 69 -0.92 0.19 -3.64
CA THR A 69 -1.72 -0.09 -2.45
C THR A 69 -1.27 0.79 -1.28
N THR A 70 -1.71 0.51 -0.08
CA THR A 70 -1.23 1.15 1.15
C THR A 70 -0.61 0.11 2.08
N VAL A 71 0.08 0.54 3.12
CA VAL A 71 0.57 -0.38 4.16
C VAL A 71 -0.58 -1.19 4.76
N GLU A 72 -1.75 -0.57 5.00
CA GLU A 72 -2.95 -1.29 5.44
C GLU A 72 -3.43 -2.28 4.37
N GLY A 73 -3.39 -1.89 3.08
CA GLY A 73 -3.75 -2.77 1.96
C GLY A 73 -2.87 -4.02 1.90
N VAL A 74 -1.55 -3.88 2.07
CA VAL A 74 -0.63 -5.03 2.14
C VAL A 74 -1.00 -5.99 3.27
N LEU A 75 -1.37 -5.46 4.46
CA LEU A 75 -1.83 -6.31 5.56
C LEU A 75 -3.14 -7.05 5.22
N LEU A 76 -4.09 -6.37 4.55
CA LEU A 76 -5.35 -6.98 4.10
C LEU A 76 -5.10 -8.10 3.09
N GLU A 77 -4.27 -7.88 2.10
CA GLU A 77 -3.90 -8.89 1.11
C GLU A 77 -3.22 -10.10 1.76
N SER A 78 -2.31 -9.86 2.70
CA SER A 78 -1.68 -10.93 3.47
C SER A 78 -2.73 -11.77 4.23
N ILE A 79 -3.75 -11.12 4.82
CA ILE A 79 -4.86 -11.80 5.50
C ILE A 79 -5.69 -12.62 4.50
N GLU A 80 -5.97 -12.07 3.32
CA GLU A 80 -6.72 -12.76 2.27
C GLU A 80 -5.99 -14.00 1.76
N TYR A 81 -4.67 -13.90 1.55
CA TYR A 81 -3.83 -15.04 1.20
C TYR A 81 -3.89 -16.14 2.25
N ILE A 82 -3.75 -15.79 3.53
CA ILE A 82 -3.87 -16.76 4.63
C ILE A 82 -5.25 -17.40 4.64
N ASN A 83 -6.32 -16.64 4.40
CA ASN A 83 -7.68 -17.17 4.32
C ASN A 83 -7.85 -18.17 3.16
N LEU A 84 -7.22 -17.92 2.02
CA LEU A 84 -7.21 -18.86 0.90
C LEU A 84 -6.46 -20.15 1.28
N MET A 85 -5.27 -20.04 1.87
CA MET A 85 -4.51 -21.20 2.35
C MET A 85 -5.30 -22.00 3.38
N LEU A 86 -6.03 -21.37 4.29
CA LEU A 86 -6.86 -22.04 5.29
C LEU A 86 -8.00 -22.86 4.69
N LYS A 87 -8.51 -22.50 3.50
CA LYS A 87 -9.56 -23.29 2.82
C LYS A 87 -9.02 -24.64 2.32
N GLU A 88 -7.77 -24.68 1.91
CA GLU A 88 -7.16 -25.85 1.28
C GLU A 88 -6.33 -26.71 2.26
N GLU A 89 -5.82 -26.11 3.34
CA GLU A 89 -4.95 -26.79 4.30
C GLU A 89 -5.71 -27.81 5.14
N LYS A 90 -5.30 -29.07 5.09
CA LYS A 90 -5.91 -30.19 5.82
C LYS A 90 -5.15 -30.56 7.11
N ASN A 91 -3.89 -30.16 7.22
CA ASN A 91 -3.09 -30.46 8.40
C ASN A 91 -3.50 -29.55 9.58
N PRO A 92 -3.92 -30.11 10.73
CA PRO A 92 -4.42 -29.32 11.85
C PRO A 92 -3.33 -28.42 12.49
N GLU A 93 -2.08 -28.84 12.50
CA GLU A 93 -0.98 -28.04 13.05
C GLU A 93 -0.69 -26.82 12.17
N LYS A 94 -0.63 -27.03 10.85
CA LYS A 94 -0.45 -25.92 9.90
C LYS A 94 -1.63 -24.94 9.93
N ARG A 95 -2.87 -25.45 10.01
CA ARG A 95 -4.05 -24.60 10.19
C ARG A 95 -3.94 -23.71 11.41
N LYS A 96 -3.52 -24.26 12.54
CA LYS A 96 -3.33 -23.51 13.79
C LYS A 96 -2.28 -22.40 13.65
N ILE A 97 -1.22 -22.65 12.88
CA ILE A 97 -0.20 -21.62 12.58
C ILE A 97 -0.81 -20.51 11.74
N LEU A 98 -1.49 -20.85 10.64
CA LEU A 98 -2.15 -19.87 9.76
C LEU A 98 -3.19 -19.01 10.49
N GLU A 99 -4.00 -19.63 11.37
CA GLU A 99 -4.98 -18.92 12.20
C GLU A 99 -4.31 -17.91 13.15
N LYS A 100 -3.16 -18.29 13.74
CA LYS A 100 -2.39 -17.35 14.57
C LYS A 100 -1.81 -16.20 13.77
N LEU A 101 -1.23 -16.46 12.60
CA LEU A 101 -0.69 -15.43 11.71
C LEU A 101 -1.79 -14.45 11.30
N ARG A 102 -2.96 -14.96 10.89
CA ARG A 102 -4.13 -14.14 10.57
C ARG A 102 -4.53 -13.24 11.73
N ALA A 103 -4.66 -13.81 12.94
CA ALA A 103 -5.05 -13.04 14.13
C ALA A 103 -4.04 -11.93 14.47
N ILE A 104 -2.73 -12.18 14.30
CA ILE A 104 -1.69 -11.17 14.50
C ILE A 104 -1.86 -10.04 13.48
N LEU A 105 -2.01 -10.35 12.20
CA LEU A 105 -2.17 -9.35 11.14
C LEU A 105 -3.45 -8.52 11.31
N GLU A 106 -4.57 -9.17 11.66
CA GLU A 106 -5.84 -8.46 11.95
C GLU A 106 -5.71 -7.50 13.15
N ASN A 107 -4.94 -7.90 14.16
CA ASN A 107 -4.69 -7.04 15.33
C ASN A 107 -3.77 -5.88 14.98
N GLU A 108 -2.67 -6.13 14.24
CA GLU A 108 -1.75 -5.09 13.77
C GLU A 108 -2.44 -4.08 12.86
N ARG A 109 -3.38 -4.51 12.00
CA ARG A 109 -4.19 -3.61 11.19
C ARG A 109 -5.06 -2.69 12.02
N LYS A 110 -5.69 -3.20 13.10
CA LYS A 110 -6.59 -2.42 13.98
C LYS A 110 -5.83 -1.56 14.97
N LYS A 111 -4.76 -2.10 15.52
CA LYS A 111 -3.93 -1.48 16.58
C LYS A 111 -2.46 -1.81 16.34
N PRO A 112 -1.81 -1.11 15.41
CA PRO A 112 -0.40 -1.36 15.10
C PRO A 112 0.48 -1.20 16.34
N SER A 113 1.29 -2.21 16.62
CA SER A 113 2.19 -2.24 17.77
C SER A 113 3.53 -1.56 17.52
N GLY A 114 3.87 -1.27 16.25
CA GLY A 114 5.20 -0.81 15.83
C GLY A 114 6.27 -1.90 15.87
N LYS A 115 5.91 -3.15 16.15
CA LYS A 115 6.86 -4.28 16.24
C LYS A 115 7.11 -4.94 14.90
N LEU A 116 6.13 -4.94 14.01
CA LEU A 116 6.28 -5.52 12.68
C LEU A 116 6.94 -4.52 11.73
N THR A 117 7.69 -5.08 10.80
CA THR A 117 8.39 -4.35 9.74
C THR A 117 7.82 -4.77 8.40
N LEU A 118 7.47 -3.80 7.56
CA LEU A 118 7.20 -4.03 6.16
C LEU A 118 8.49 -3.78 5.38
N VAL A 119 8.89 -4.76 4.57
CA VAL A 119 10.05 -4.68 3.69
C VAL A 119 9.58 -4.88 2.26
N VAL A 120 10.03 -4.03 1.36
CA VAL A 120 9.82 -4.16 -0.09
C VAL A 120 11.18 -4.23 -0.76
N GLU A 121 11.45 -5.31 -1.46
CA GLU A 121 12.66 -5.49 -2.28
C GLU A 121 12.29 -5.49 -3.76
N ASP A 122 13.01 -4.71 -4.55
CA ASP A 122 12.79 -4.63 -5.99
C ASP A 122 14.11 -4.58 -6.76
N ARG A 123 14.35 -5.60 -7.59
CA ARG A 123 15.53 -5.68 -8.45
C ARG A 123 15.55 -4.59 -9.52
N HIS A 124 14.38 -4.10 -9.91
CA HIS A 124 14.24 -3.09 -10.96
C HIS A 124 14.15 -1.66 -10.44
N GLN A 125 14.20 -1.48 -9.11
CA GLN A 125 14.17 -0.16 -8.44
C GLN A 125 12.96 0.70 -8.87
N ARG A 126 11.80 0.08 -9.06
CA ARG A 126 10.54 0.72 -9.48
C ARG A 126 9.51 0.78 -8.38
N SER A 127 9.79 0.11 -7.26
CA SER A 127 8.94 0.09 -6.08
C SER A 127 9.31 1.24 -5.15
N ALA A 128 8.36 1.69 -4.33
CA ALA A 128 8.58 2.76 -3.36
C ALA A 128 7.57 2.70 -2.22
N ILE A 129 7.95 3.21 -1.06
CA ILE A 129 7.02 3.50 0.04
C ILE A 129 6.98 5.02 0.22
N ILE A 130 5.82 5.62 0.01
CA ILE A 130 5.62 7.07 0.00
C ILE A 130 4.74 7.46 1.20
N PRO A 131 5.23 8.31 2.12
CA PRO A 131 4.45 8.76 3.27
C PRO A 131 3.11 9.36 2.86
N GLU A 132 2.03 9.01 3.58
CA GLU A 132 0.67 9.47 3.32
C GLU A 132 0.59 10.99 3.15
N LYS A 133 1.28 11.73 4.00
CA LYS A 133 1.32 13.19 3.94
C LYS A 133 1.79 13.74 2.58
N LEU A 134 2.79 13.10 1.98
CA LEU A 134 3.37 13.58 0.72
C LEU A 134 2.47 13.33 -0.49
N TRP A 135 1.80 12.18 -0.55
CA TRP A 135 0.94 11.87 -1.69
C TRP A 135 -0.45 12.51 -1.56
N SER A 136 -1.00 12.62 -0.35
CA SER A 136 -2.29 13.27 -0.12
C SER A 136 -2.24 14.78 -0.42
N GLU A 137 -1.16 15.45 -0.05
CA GLU A 137 -0.95 16.88 -0.38
C GLU A 137 -0.86 17.09 -1.91
N LYS A 138 -0.12 16.24 -2.62
CA LYS A 138 0.00 16.32 -4.09
C LYS A 138 -1.32 16.08 -4.81
N VAL A 139 -2.08 15.08 -4.40
CA VAL A 139 -3.39 14.80 -4.99
C VAL A 139 -4.34 15.97 -4.80
N GLU A 140 -4.35 16.60 -3.63
CA GLU A 140 -5.18 17.78 -3.37
C GLU A 140 -4.73 18.98 -4.20
N GLU A 141 -3.42 19.21 -4.35
CA GLU A 141 -2.89 20.28 -5.22
C GLU A 141 -3.28 20.09 -6.69
N GLU A 142 -3.18 18.87 -7.20
CA GLU A 142 -3.57 18.54 -8.58
C GLU A 142 -5.08 18.70 -8.79
N ARG A 143 -5.90 18.26 -7.83
CA ARG A 143 -7.36 18.44 -7.86
C ARG A 143 -7.75 19.90 -7.89
N ILE A 144 -7.12 20.72 -7.05
CA ILE A 144 -7.35 22.18 -7.01
C ILE A 144 -6.93 22.83 -8.33
N ARG A 145 -5.80 22.39 -8.91
CA ARG A 145 -5.33 22.87 -10.22
C ARG A 145 -6.30 22.50 -11.35
N ALA A 146 -6.81 21.26 -11.35
CA ALA A 146 -7.76 20.77 -12.33
C ALA A 146 -9.11 21.53 -12.30
N LEU A 147 -9.50 22.04 -11.13
CA LEU A 147 -10.70 22.87 -10.95
C LEU A 147 -10.52 24.33 -11.45
N GLY A 148 -9.34 24.70 -11.98
CA GLY A 148 -9.08 26.06 -12.51
C GLY A 148 -9.13 27.18 -11.46
N MET A 149 -9.01 26.83 -10.18
CA MET A 149 -9.08 27.80 -9.08
C MET A 149 -7.82 28.69 -9.05
N ASN A 150 -7.99 29.98 -8.85
CA ASN A 150 -6.86 30.91 -8.69
C ASN A 150 -6.17 30.64 -7.33
N LYS A 151 -4.91 31.12 -7.17
CA LYS A 151 -4.08 30.85 -5.99
C LYS A 151 -4.72 31.29 -4.66
N ASP A 152 -5.54 32.31 -4.64
CA ASP A 152 -6.17 32.79 -3.40
C ASP A 152 -7.37 31.94 -2.99
N LEU A 153 -8.16 31.47 -3.96
CA LEU A 153 -9.24 30.52 -3.75
C LEU A 153 -8.67 29.15 -3.32
N GLN A 154 -7.52 28.75 -3.89
CA GLN A 154 -6.79 27.54 -3.50
C GLN A 154 -6.40 27.57 -2.01
N LYS A 155 -5.78 28.66 -1.55
CA LYS A 155 -5.43 28.83 -0.13
C LYS A 155 -6.64 28.78 0.80
N LYS A 156 -7.75 29.43 0.42
CA LYS A 156 -8.99 29.43 1.20
C LYS A 156 -9.62 28.03 1.26
N ALA A 157 -9.66 27.28 0.15
CA ALA A 157 -10.19 25.92 0.10
C ALA A 157 -9.37 24.94 0.96
N LEU A 158 -8.03 25.05 0.91
CA LEU A 158 -7.14 24.23 1.74
C LEU A 158 -7.33 24.51 3.25
N THR A 159 -7.51 25.77 3.60
CA THR A 159 -7.72 26.20 5.00
C THR A 159 -9.08 25.73 5.52
N LEU A 160 -10.14 25.85 4.72
CA LEU A 160 -11.48 25.36 5.04
C LEU A 160 -11.51 23.83 5.16
N GLY A 161 -10.86 23.10 4.23
CA GLY A 161 -10.76 21.64 4.30
C GLY A 161 -10.08 21.17 5.59
N LYS A 162 -8.96 21.81 5.98
CA LYS A 162 -8.27 21.51 7.25
C LYS A 162 -9.12 21.83 8.48
N GLN A 163 -9.95 22.87 8.43
CA GLN A 163 -10.88 23.20 9.52
C GLN A 163 -12.02 22.20 9.63
N MET A 164 -12.65 21.83 8.52
CA MET A 164 -13.74 20.84 8.50
C MET A 164 -13.29 19.45 9.01
N VAL A 165 -12.07 19.03 8.65
CA VAL A 165 -11.51 17.77 9.17
C VAL A 165 -11.27 17.86 10.68
N ARG A 166 -10.75 18.98 11.19
CA ARG A 166 -10.55 19.18 12.63
C ARG A 166 -11.87 19.24 13.42
N GLU A 167 -12.92 19.85 12.87
CA GLU A 167 -14.24 19.90 13.51
C GLU A 167 -14.88 18.51 13.55
N LYS A 168 -14.86 17.76 12.42
CA LYS A 168 -15.35 16.36 12.39
C LYS A 168 -14.60 15.43 13.34
N MET A 169 -13.28 15.62 13.51
CA MET A 169 -12.52 14.83 14.48
C MET A 169 -12.87 15.18 15.94
N LYS A 170 -13.35 16.41 16.22
CA LYS A 170 -13.83 16.79 17.56
C LYS A 170 -15.21 16.25 17.90
N GLU A 171 -16.05 16.00 16.89
CA GLU A 171 -17.37 15.39 17.06
C GLU A 171 -17.32 13.88 17.26
N LEU A 172 -16.17 13.25 16.98
CA LEU A 172 -15.96 11.80 17.09
C LEU A 172 -15.21 11.37 18.37
N ILE A 173 -14.84 12.35 19.24
CA ILE A 173 -14.21 12.15 20.56
C ILE A 173 -15.18 12.56 21.65
#